data_dff08c3f861ea4bd507c7b1bcd9e835d
#
_entry.id   dff08c3f861ea4bd507c7b1bcd9e835d
#
_cell.length_a   1.000
_cell.length_b   1.000
_cell.length_c   1.000
_cell.angle_alpha   90.00
_cell.angle_beta   90.00
_cell.angle_gamma   90.00
#
_symmetry.space_group_name_H-M   'P 1'
#
loop_
_entity.id
_entity.type
_entity.pdbx_description
1 polymer ?
#
loop_
_entity_poly.entity_id
_entity_poly.type
_entity_poly.pdbx_seq_one_letter_code
_entity_poly.pdbx_strand_id
1 'polypeptide(L)'
;MVIKSIQRRGRLSRTQVIKRTEREYQAASSFWKTSMKKLNPLARQIAGKPIEEAIVQMQYSKKKAAIGIHNHLIEARNRAVVERGMGLGHATGTMGEKRSFRLKDGTLHHVFDQTGIYIEQAWVNKGAYGQDSSPRARGRIDRLRLPQTSMSTYVLSD
;
A
#
# COMPACT_ATOMS: atom_id res chain seq x y z
N MET A 1 20.54 17.75 16.69
CA MET A 1 19.77 18.88 16.11
C MET A 1 18.32 18.90 16.56
N VAL A 2 17.59 17.82 16.55
CA VAL A 2 16.16 17.75 16.94
C VAL A 2 15.91 18.20 18.39
N ILE A 3 16.72 17.77 19.36
CA ILE A 3 16.58 18.13 20.78
C ILE A 3 16.73 19.66 21.01
N LYS A 4 17.69 20.30 20.32
CA LYS A 4 17.86 21.76 20.39
C LYS A 4 16.69 22.54 19.80
N SER A 5 16.02 22.02 18.79
CA SER A 5 14.84 22.63 18.17
C SER A 5 13.61 22.51 19.09
N ILE A 6 13.47 21.38 19.79
CA ILE A 6 12.41 21.17 20.80
C ILE A 6 12.61 22.10 22.00
N GLN A 7 13.81 22.22 22.50
CA GLN A 7 14.14 23.11 23.63
C GLN A 7 13.97 24.60 23.30
N ARG A 8 14.25 25.02 22.04
CA ARG A 8 14.08 26.42 21.62
C ARG A 8 12.61 26.84 21.44
N ARG A 9 11.68 25.93 21.13
CA ARG A 9 10.27 26.29 20.82
C ARG A 9 9.26 25.74 21.83
N GLY A 10 9.64 24.88 22.76
CA GLY A 10 8.78 24.36 23.82
C GLY A 10 7.51 23.62 23.36
N ARG A 11 7.20 23.61 22.04
CA ARG A 11 6.02 22.95 21.48
C ARG A 11 6.38 22.19 20.21
N LEU A 12 5.86 20.99 20.10
CA LEU A 12 5.91 20.20 18.86
C LEU A 12 4.94 20.79 17.85
N SER A 13 5.33 20.87 16.58
CA SER A 13 4.37 21.17 15.52
C SER A 13 3.36 20.03 15.40
N ARG A 14 2.14 20.33 14.90
CA ARG A 14 1.10 19.33 14.67
C ARG A 14 1.62 18.13 13.86
N THR A 15 2.38 18.39 12.82
CA THR A 15 3.00 17.34 11.98
C THR A 15 4.01 16.48 12.74
N GLN A 16 4.73 17.03 13.70
CA GLN A 16 5.66 16.27 14.54
C GLN A 16 4.94 15.41 15.57
N VAL A 17 3.80 15.89 16.09
CA VAL A 17 2.95 15.10 16.98
C VAL A 17 2.37 13.91 16.23
N ILE A 18 1.76 14.15 15.07
CA ILE A 18 1.19 13.11 14.21
C ILE A 18 2.24 12.03 13.91
N LYS A 19 3.43 12.41 13.41
CA LYS A 19 4.52 11.46 13.12
C LYS A 19 5.01 10.63 14.30
N ARG A 20 4.72 11.05 15.54
CA ARG A 20 5.07 10.28 16.74
C ARG A 20 3.98 9.32 17.19
N THR A 21 2.74 9.62 16.86
CA THR A 21 1.57 8.82 17.26
C THR A 21 1.17 7.82 16.19
N GLU A 22 1.40 8.13 14.92
CA GLU A 22 1.09 7.23 13.80
C GLU A 22 1.93 5.96 13.85
N ARG A 23 1.27 4.84 13.66
CA ARG A 23 1.91 3.54 13.45
C ARG A 23 2.11 3.32 11.96
N GLU A 24 3.28 2.83 11.60
CA GLU A 24 3.66 2.61 10.21
C GLU A 24 4.07 1.16 9.96
N TYR A 25 3.71 0.63 8.80
CA TYR A 25 4.13 -0.67 8.35
C TYR A 25 4.39 -0.68 6.85
N GLN A 26 5.56 -1.16 6.44
CA GLN A 26 5.93 -1.32 5.04
C GLN A 26 5.85 -2.80 4.65
N ALA A 27 4.96 -3.12 3.71
CA ALA A 27 4.86 -4.44 3.13
C ALA A 27 5.49 -4.48 1.74
N ALA A 28 6.23 -5.54 1.45
CA ALA A 28 6.77 -5.82 0.12
C ALA A 28 6.29 -7.20 -0.35
N SER A 29 5.81 -7.27 -1.60
CA SER A 29 5.40 -8.54 -2.19
C SER A 29 6.59 -9.31 -2.75
N SER A 30 6.40 -10.61 -2.98
CA SER A 30 7.27 -11.41 -3.84
C SER A 30 7.26 -10.89 -5.29
N PHE A 31 8.19 -11.36 -6.11
CA PHE A 31 8.21 -11.01 -7.52
C PHE A 31 7.13 -11.76 -8.30
N TRP A 32 6.33 -11.00 -9.06
CA TRP A 32 5.30 -11.53 -9.94
C TRP A 32 5.76 -11.48 -11.40
N LYS A 33 5.36 -12.48 -12.18
CA LYS A 33 5.63 -12.57 -13.61
C LYS A 33 4.71 -11.61 -14.40
N THR A 34 4.93 -10.31 -14.20
CA THR A 34 4.15 -9.24 -14.84
C THR A 34 5.03 -8.02 -15.10
N SER A 35 4.53 -7.04 -15.87
CA SER A 35 5.30 -5.84 -16.20
C SER A 35 4.86 -4.64 -15.35
N MET A 36 5.80 -3.71 -15.11
CA MET A 36 5.54 -2.46 -14.40
C MET A 36 4.39 -1.67 -15.02
N LYS A 37 4.28 -1.63 -16.36
CA LYS A 37 3.22 -0.91 -17.07
C LYS A 37 1.81 -1.39 -16.71
N LYS A 38 1.67 -2.67 -16.33
CA LYS A 38 0.38 -3.25 -15.91
C LYS A 38 0.09 -3.01 -14.44
N LEU A 39 1.11 -2.96 -13.57
CA LEU A 39 0.95 -2.75 -12.14
C LEU A 39 0.84 -1.27 -11.73
N ASN A 40 1.58 -0.37 -12.37
CA ASN A 40 1.58 1.05 -12.02
C ASN A 40 0.18 1.71 -11.96
N PRO A 41 -0.73 1.49 -12.93
CA PRO A 41 -2.07 2.07 -12.84
C PRO A 41 -2.87 1.58 -11.63
N LEU A 42 -2.66 0.30 -11.24
CA LEU A 42 -3.32 -0.28 -10.06
C LEU A 42 -2.72 0.26 -8.77
N ALA A 43 -1.39 0.41 -8.69
CA ALA A 43 -0.72 1.03 -7.55
C ALA A 43 -1.22 2.46 -7.32
N ARG A 44 -1.35 3.26 -8.39
CA ARG A 44 -1.92 4.62 -8.30
C ARG A 44 -3.39 4.64 -7.88
N GLN A 45 -4.15 3.60 -8.24
CA GLN A 45 -5.56 3.50 -7.89
C GLN A 45 -5.78 3.26 -6.40
N ILE A 46 -4.90 2.49 -5.74
CA ILE A 46 -5.04 2.13 -4.33
C ILE A 46 -4.36 3.13 -3.37
N ALA A 47 -3.40 3.92 -3.84
CA ALA A 47 -2.72 4.90 -3.02
C ALA A 47 -3.69 5.97 -2.49
N GLY A 48 -3.58 6.30 -1.20
CA GLY A 48 -4.43 7.27 -0.53
C GLY A 48 -5.82 6.75 -0.13
N LYS A 49 -6.06 5.44 -0.17
CA LYS A 49 -7.35 4.84 0.17
C LYS A 49 -7.27 3.99 1.44
N PRO A 50 -8.41 3.82 2.15
CA PRO A 50 -8.52 2.83 3.20
C PRO A 50 -8.21 1.43 2.64
N ILE A 51 -7.53 0.60 3.43
CA ILE A 51 -7.07 -0.72 2.96
C ILE A 51 -8.24 -1.63 2.58
N GLU A 52 -9.36 -1.57 3.30
CA GLU A 52 -10.56 -2.38 3.03
C GLU A 52 -11.17 -2.01 1.68
N GLU A 53 -11.29 -0.72 1.37
CA GLU A 53 -11.79 -0.26 0.07
C GLU A 53 -10.86 -0.71 -1.07
N ALA A 54 -9.54 -0.60 -0.87
CA ALA A 54 -8.56 -1.05 -1.85
C ALA A 54 -8.64 -2.56 -2.12
N ILE A 55 -8.84 -3.38 -1.07
CA ILE A 55 -9.04 -4.84 -1.20
C ILE A 55 -10.28 -5.14 -2.05
N VAL A 56 -11.42 -4.51 -1.74
CA VAL A 56 -12.66 -4.69 -2.50
C VAL A 56 -12.49 -4.26 -3.96
N GLN A 57 -11.84 -3.12 -4.22
CA GLN A 57 -11.59 -2.66 -5.59
C GLN A 57 -10.70 -3.62 -6.39
N MET A 58 -9.70 -4.23 -5.74
CA MET A 58 -8.83 -5.20 -6.42
C MET A 58 -9.54 -6.54 -6.65
N GLN A 59 -10.42 -6.95 -5.76
CA GLN A 59 -11.22 -8.16 -5.90
C GLN A 59 -12.13 -8.11 -7.14
N TYR A 60 -12.78 -6.98 -7.38
CA TYR A 60 -13.70 -6.81 -8.52
C TYR A 60 -13.03 -6.25 -9.79
N SER A 61 -11.72 -6.11 -9.79
CA SER A 61 -10.98 -5.62 -10.95
C SER A 61 -10.88 -6.67 -12.04
N LYS A 62 -11.20 -6.31 -13.28
CA LYS A 62 -11.08 -7.17 -14.47
C LYS A 62 -9.61 -7.49 -14.87
N LYS A 63 -8.63 -6.85 -14.25
CA LYS A 63 -7.21 -6.99 -14.59
C LYS A 63 -6.59 -8.17 -13.85
N LYS A 64 -6.00 -9.13 -14.59
CA LYS A 64 -5.30 -10.28 -13.99
C LYS A 64 -4.26 -9.89 -12.91
N ALA A 65 -3.56 -8.78 -13.10
CA ALA A 65 -2.57 -8.30 -12.14
C ALA A 65 -3.18 -7.88 -10.80
N ALA A 66 -4.47 -7.56 -10.75
CA ALA A 66 -5.17 -7.17 -9.51
C ALA A 66 -5.27 -8.31 -8.50
N ILE A 67 -5.31 -9.57 -8.97
CA ILE A 67 -5.36 -10.75 -8.09
C ILE A 67 -4.13 -10.80 -7.17
N GLY A 68 -2.94 -10.57 -7.73
CA GLY A 68 -1.70 -10.52 -6.94
C GLY A 68 -1.70 -9.37 -5.92
N ILE A 69 -2.20 -8.20 -6.33
CA ILE A 69 -2.31 -7.02 -5.44
C ILE A 69 -3.32 -7.28 -4.32
N HIS A 70 -4.48 -7.86 -4.63
CA HIS A 70 -5.49 -8.24 -3.64
C HIS A 70 -4.89 -9.12 -2.52
N ASN A 71 -4.19 -10.19 -2.89
CA ASN A 71 -3.57 -11.09 -1.92
C ASN A 71 -2.48 -10.38 -1.11
N HIS A 72 -1.67 -9.54 -1.75
CA HIS A 72 -0.66 -8.73 -1.07
C HIS A 72 -1.26 -7.75 -0.06
N LEU A 73 -2.38 -7.09 -0.37
CA LEU A 73 -3.05 -6.17 0.55
C LEU A 73 -3.64 -6.89 1.76
N ILE A 74 -4.22 -8.08 1.57
CA ILE A 74 -4.71 -8.90 2.69
C ILE A 74 -3.55 -9.29 3.61
N GLU A 75 -2.43 -9.74 3.03
CA GLU A 75 -1.24 -10.09 3.79
C GLU A 75 -0.67 -8.87 4.52
N ALA A 76 -0.57 -7.72 3.85
CA ALA A 76 -0.10 -6.46 4.44
C ALA A 76 -0.96 -6.02 5.62
N ARG A 77 -2.30 -6.08 5.48
CA ARG A 77 -3.25 -5.79 6.55
C ARG A 77 -3.02 -6.72 7.75
N ASN A 78 -2.99 -8.03 7.50
CA ASN A 78 -2.86 -9.01 8.57
C ASN A 78 -1.53 -8.86 9.33
N ARG A 79 -0.44 -8.60 8.63
CA ARG A 79 0.86 -8.33 9.25
C ARG A 79 0.88 -7.02 10.02
N ALA A 80 0.28 -5.96 9.48
CA ALA A 80 0.17 -4.67 10.17
C ALA A 80 -0.59 -4.80 11.51
N VAL A 81 -1.67 -5.59 11.53
CA VAL A 81 -2.42 -5.90 12.76
C VAL A 81 -1.55 -6.67 13.75
N VAL A 82 -0.88 -7.74 13.32
CA VAL A 82 -0.13 -8.63 14.21
C VAL A 82 1.16 -7.97 14.72
N GLU A 83 1.93 -7.33 13.83
CA GLU A 83 3.26 -6.79 14.16
C GLU A 83 3.19 -5.40 14.81
N ARG A 84 2.22 -4.58 14.44
CA ARG A 84 2.12 -3.18 14.87
C ARG A 84 0.86 -2.86 15.67
N GLY A 85 -0.07 -3.79 15.81
CA GLY A 85 -1.33 -3.59 16.53
C GLY A 85 -2.21 -2.51 15.88
N MET A 86 -2.18 -2.37 14.56
CA MET A 86 -2.99 -1.42 13.80
C MET A 86 -4.45 -1.89 13.69
N GLY A 87 -5.41 -0.98 13.55
CA GLY A 87 -6.81 -1.32 13.26
C GLY A 87 -7.54 -2.01 14.41
N LEU A 88 -7.08 -1.92 15.65
CA LEU A 88 -7.68 -2.58 16.82
C LEU A 88 -8.70 -1.71 17.57
N GLY A 89 -9.04 -0.52 17.08
CA GLY A 89 -9.94 0.41 17.77
C GLY A 89 -11.29 -0.19 18.09
N HIS A 90 -11.82 -1.03 17.21
CA HIS A 90 -13.08 -1.74 17.44
C HIS A 90 -12.98 -2.76 18.59
N ALA A 91 -11.85 -3.46 18.70
CA ALA A 91 -11.63 -4.45 19.75
C ALA A 91 -11.30 -3.82 21.10
N THR A 92 -10.65 -2.66 21.10
CA THR A 92 -10.25 -1.94 22.32
C THR A 92 -11.28 -0.92 22.81
N GLY A 93 -12.37 -0.72 22.06
CA GLY A 93 -13.41 0.27 22.41
C GLY A 93 -12.95 1.73 22.26
N THR A 94 -11.82 1.98 21.62
CA THR A 94 -11.26 3.33 21.39
C THR A 94 -11.79 3.99 20.12
N MET A 95 -12.99 3.60 19.68
CA MET A 95 -13.63 4.22 18.52
C MET A 95 -13.92 5.69 18.83
N GLY A 96 -13.28 6.59 18.09
CA GLY A 96 -13.51 8.02 18.16
C GLY A 96 -14.85 8.41 17.52
N GLU A 97 -15.18 9.70 17.60
CA GLU A 97 -16.37 10.25 16.94
C GLU A 97 -16.27 10.07 15.40
N LYS A 98 -17.43 9.74 14.81
CA LYS A 98 -17.57 9.66 13.35
C LYS A 98 -17.12 10.97 12.71
N ARG A 99 -16.11 10.92 11.86
CA ARG A 99 -15.62 12.07 11.08
C ARG A 99 -15.90 11.88 9.60
N SER A 100 -16.32 12.95 8.94
CA SER A 100 -16.51 12.97 7.49
C SER A 100 -15.59 14.02 6.88
N PHE A 101 -14.89 13.65 5.81
CA PHE A 101 -14.05 14.58 5.05
C PHE A 101 -14.21 14.32 3.54
N ARG A 102 -13.95 15.36 2.77
CA ARG A 102 -14.04 15.30 1.32
C ARG A 102 -12.68 14.90 0.75
N LEU A 103 -12.63 13.83 -0.02
CA LEU A 103 -11.48 13.40 -0.77
C LEU A 103 -11.20 14.36 -1.96
N LYS A 104 -10.01 14.25 -2.56
CA LYS A 104 -9.64 15.04 -3.76
C LYS A 104 -10.60 14.84 -4.93
N ASP A 105 -11.21 13.67 -5.04
CA ASP A 105 -12.20 13.31 -6.06
C ASP A 105 -13.59 13.94 -5.80
N GLY A 106 -13.74 14.73 -4.73
CA GLY A 106 -15.00 15.36 -4.34
C GLY A 106 -15.97 14.46 -3.58
N THR A 107 -15.66 13.16 -3.44
CA THR A 107 -16.48 12.21 -2.70
C THR A 107 -16.37 12.40 -1.19
N LEU A 108 -17.49 12.25 -0.48
CA LEU A 108 -17.53 12.30 0.97
C LEU A 108 -17.13 10.94 1.52
N HIS A 109 -16.05 10.91 2.30
CA HIS A 109 -15.60 9.71 2.99
C HIS A 109 -15.93 9.81 4.48
N HIS A 110 -16.53 8.75 5.02
CA HIS A 110 -16.88 8.66 6.43
C HIS A 110 -15.93 7.71 7.14
N VAL A 111 -15.19 8.21 8.11
CA VAL A 111 -14.33 7.40 8.97
C VAL A 111 -15.09 7.12 10.26
N PHE A 112 -15.33 5.85 10.52
CA PHE A 112 -15.98 5.37 11.73
C PHE A 112 -14.97 4.95 12.79
N ASP A 113 -13.81 4.47 12.35
CA ASP A 113 -12.72 4.04 13.20
C ASP A 113 -11.46 4.85 12.86
N GLN A 114 -10.98 5.64 13.83
CA GLN A 114 -9.78 6.46 13.66
C GLN A 114 -8.51 5.59 13.63
N THR A 115 -8.58 4.38 14.15
CA THR A 115 -7.46 3.41 14.10
C THR A 115 -7.40 2.64 12.78
N GLY A 116 -8.33 2.93 11.85
CA GLY A 116 -8.42 2.27 10.55
C GLY A 116 -7.13 2.37 9.76
N ILE A 117 -6.75 1.29 9.11
CA ILE A 117 -5.54 1.21 8.29
C ILE A 117 -5.80 1.84 6.92
N TYR A 118 -4.93 2.74 6.49
CA TYR A 118 -4.97 3.34 5.16
C TYR A 118 -3.61 3.21 4.44
N ILE A 119 -3.67 3.24 3.12
CA ILE A 119 -2.50 3.14 2.25
C ILE A 119 -2.02 4.56 1.94
N GLU A 120 -0.90 4.97 2.52
CA GLU A 120 -0.31 6.27 2.18
C GLU A 120 0.32 6.23 0.80
N GLN A 121 1.17 5.22 0.55
CA GLN A 121 1.92 5.09 -0.68
C GLN A 121 1.90 3.66 -1.19
N ALA A 122 1.87 3.53 -2.51
CA ALA A 122 2.01 2.25 -3.20
C ALA A 122 2.88 2.45 -4.43
N TRP A 123 3.94 1.65 -4.55
CA TRP A 123 4.86 1.73 -5.69
C TRP A 123 5.25 0.35 -6.19
N VAL A 124 5.74 0.31 -7.42
CA VAL A 124 6.11 -0.91 -8.12
C VAL A 124 7.62 -0.93 -8.34
N ASN A 125 8.25 -2.03 -7.95
CA ASN A 125 9.67 -2.26 -8.11
C ASN A 125 9.93 -3.20 -9.28
N LYS A 126 10.98 -2.91 -10.04
CA LYS A 126 11.44 -3.74 -11.15
C LYS A 126 12.40 -4.80 -10.62
N GLY A 127 12.09 -6.07 -10.91
CA GLY A 127 12.96 -7.19 -10.63
C GLY A 127 13.90 -7.54 -11.78
N ALA A 128 14.71 -8.56 -11.59
CA ALA A 128 15.51 -9.15 -12.64
C ALA A 128 14.62 -9.76 -13.73
N TYR A 129 15.06 -9.67 -14.98
CA TYR A 129 14.34 -10.32 -16.07
C TYR A 129 14.64 -11.82 -16.09
N GLY A 130 13.58 -12.63 -16.14
CA GLY A 130 13.69 -14.04 -16.50
C GLY A 130 14.08 -14.17 -17.97
N GLN A 131 14.72 -15.27 -18.30
CA GLN A 131 15.09 -15.63 -19.68
C GLN A 131 14.26 -16.82 -20.12
N ASP A 132 13.81 -16.78 -21.37
CA ASP A 132 13.13 -17.87 -22.03
C ASP A 132 13.58 -17.90 -23.51
N SER A 133 13.39 -19.01 -24.17
CA SER A 133 13.77 -19.18 -25.58
C SER A 133 12.53 -19.46 -26.44
N SER A 134 12.46 -18.82 -27.59
CA SER A 134 11.42 -19.07 -28.59
C SER A 134 12.05 -19.63 -29.87
N PRO A 135 11.85 -20.89 -30.18
CA PRO A 135 12.35 -21.47 -31.45
C PRO A 135 11.65 -20.83 -32.65
N ARG A 136 12.42 -20.48 -33.66
CA ARG A 136 11.95 -19.89 -34.89
C ARG A 136 12.27 -20.81 -36.08
N ALA A 137 11.76 -20.45 -37.25
CA ALA A 137 12.08 -21.16 -38.50
C ALA A 137 13.58 -21.17 -38.79
N ARG A 138 14.06 -22.18 -39.49
CA ARG A 138 15.45 -22.38 -39.93
C ARG A 138 16.46 -22.45 -38.75
N GLY A 139 16.07 -23.06 -37.63
CA GLY A 139 16.97 -23.28 -36.48
C GLY A 139 17.35 -22.03 -35.70
N ARG A 140 16.72 -20.88 -35.96
CA ARG A 140 16.93 -19.65 -35.17
C ARG A 140 16.23 -19.73 -33.83
N ILE A 141 16.84 -19.14 -32.82
CA ILE A 141 16.28 -19.07 -31.44
C ILE A 141 16.29 -17.60 -31.00
N ASP A 142 15.11 -17.07 -30.67
CA ASP A 142 14.99 -15.75 -30.07
C ASP A 142 15.00 -15.87 -28.54
N ARG A 143 15.73 -14.95 -27.87
CA ARG A 143 15.73 -14.85 -26.40
C ARG A 143 14.58 -13.96 -25.96
N LEU A 144 13.69 -14.50 -25.17
CA LEU A 144 12.60 -13.78 -24.52
C LEU A 144 13.06 -13.24 -23.16
N ARG A 145 12.77 -11.99 -22.89
CA ARG A 145 12.98 -11.37 -21.57
C ARG A 145 11.65 -11.28 -20.85
N LEU A 146 11.46 -12.10 -19.82
CA LEU A 146 10.25 -12.12 -19.03
C LEU A 146 10.35 -11.11 -17.89
N PRO A 147 9.51 -10.06 -17.87
CA PRO A 147 9.56 -9.07 -16.81
C PRO A 147 9.10 -9.67 -15.47
N GLN A 148 9.82 -9.35 -14.41
CA GLN A 148 9.44 -9.64 -13.04
C GLN A 148 9.32 -8.31 -12.28
N THR A 149 8.26 -8.18 -11.50
CA THR A 149 7.98 -6.96 -10.75
C THR A 149 7.43 -7.32 -9.37
N SER A 150 7.75 -6.51 -8.38
CA SER A 150 7.15 -6.57 -7.05
C SER A 150 6.42 -5.27 -6.74
N MET A 151 5.56 -5.30 -5.76
CA MET A 151 4.86 -4.15 -5.26
C MET A 151 5.21 -3.93 -3.80
N SER A 152 5.39 -2.68 -3.42
CA SER A 152 5.53 -2.27 -2.03
C SER A 152 4.42 -1.31 -1.68
N THR A 153 3.85 -1.50 -0.50
CA THR A 153 2.80 -0.65 0.07
C THR A 153 3.23 -0.15 1.43
N TYR A 154 3.00 1.12 1.68
CA TYR A 154 3.23 1.76 2.96
C TYR A 154 1.87 2.08 3.57
N VAL A 155 1.59 1.45 4.70
CA VAL A 155 0.31 1.58 5.39
C VAL A 155 0.51 2.26 6.72
N LEU A 156 -0.46 3.10 7.08
CA LEU A 156 -0.48 3.88 8.31
C LEU A 156 -1.79 3.65 9.05
N SER A 157 -1.75 3.84 10.37
CA SER A 157 -2.92 4.01 11.22
C SER A 157 -2.65 5.03 12.31
N ASP A 158 -3.65 5.78 12.69
CA ASP A 158 -3.60 6.70 13.84
C ASP A 158 -3.57 5.95 15.18
#